data_97673cc193cda6d0bad02c61c5d82c11
#
_entry.id   97673cc193cda6d0bad02c61c5d82c11
#
_cell.length_a   1.000
_cell.length_b   1.000
_cell.length_c   1.000
_cell.angle_alpha   90.00
_cell.angle_beta   90.00
_cell.angle_gamma   90.00
#
_symmetry.space_group_name_H-M   'P 1'
#
loop_
_entity.id
_entity.type
_entity.pdbx_description
1 polymer ?
#
loop_
_entity_poly.entity_id
_entity_poly.type
_entity_poly.pdbx_seq_one_letter_code
_entity_poly.pdbx_strand_id
1 'polypeptide(L)'
;GAMDIIQPDTCAAGGLTECRKIADMAAAFGVRYNPHVWGTGIGLAASLQLMAVLPPHTPPSLAPADPVFEFDRTEHPIRQAILSEPIEHARGVIRIPDGPGLGIEIDRAALERFRA
;
A
#
# COMPACT_ATOMS: atom_id res chain seq x y z
N GLY A 1 -14.29 -13.02 17.04
CA GLY A 1 -13.41 -11.96 16.62
C GLY A 1 -14.15 -10.62 16.53
N ALA A 2 -13.41 -9.53 16.70
CA ALA A 2 -13.97 -8.19 16.59
C ALA A 2 -13.91 -7.66 15.15
N MET A 3 -13.11 -8.29 14.27
CA MET A 3 -12.93 -7.88 12.89
C MET A 3 -12.50 -9.06 12.02
N ASP A 4 -12.78 -8.99 10.74
CA ASP A 4 -12.38 -9.96 9.72
C ASP A 4 -11.24 -9.44 8.85
N ILE A 5 -11.15 -8.11 8.71
CA ILE A 5 -10.12 -7.41 7.94
C ILE A 5 -9.56 -6.27 8.79
N ILE A 6 -8.23 -6.14 8.83
CA ILE A 6 -7.55 -5.00 9.44
C ILE A 6 -6.90 -4.15 8.35
N GLN A 7 -7.04 -2.82 8.48
CA GLN A 7 -6.57 -1.85 7.48
C GLN A 7 -5.63 -0.78 8.06
N PRO A 8 -4.45 -1.16 8.56
CA PRO A 8 -3.47 -0.17 8.99
C PRO A 8 -2.85 0.56 7.80
N ASP A 9 -2.61 1.83 7.98
CA ASP A 9 -1.94 2.69 7.00
C ASP A 9 -0.44 2.80 7.33
N THR A 10 0.43 2.51 6.38
CA THR A 10 1.89 2.58 6.58
C THR A 10 2.37 3.99 6.98
N CYS A 11 1.66 5.03 6.58
CA CYS A 11 2.00 6.41 6.93
C CYS A 11 1.49 6.83 8.31
N ALA A 12 0.47 6.14 8.86
CA ALA A 12 -0.18 6.52 10.11
C ALA A 12 0.03 5.53 11.25
N ALA A 13 0.22 4.24 10.95
CA ALA A 13 0.31 3.17 11.96
C ALA A 13 1.76 2.81 12.35
N GLY A 14 2.71 3.73 12.21
CA GLY A 14 4.08 3.56 12.69
C GLY A 14 5.08 3.04 11.63
N GLY A 15 4.75 3.12 10.36
CA GLY A 15 5.64 2.76 9.26
C GLY A 15 5.66 1.27 8.93
N LEU A 16 6.56 0.88 8.02
CA LEU A 16 6.68 -0.49 7.52
C LEU A 16 6.90 -1.51 8.63
N THR A 17 7.74 -1.19 9.61
CA THR A 17 8.08 -2.10 10.70
C THR A 17 6.87 -2.43 11.57
N GLU A 18 6.10 -1.43 11.97
CA GLU A 18 4.92 -1.64 12.81
C GLU A 18 3.79 -2.30 12.02
N CYS A 19 3.57 -1.88 10.78
CA CYS A 19 2.57 -2.51 9.93
C CYS A 19 2.90 -3.98 9.64
N ARG A 20 4.18 -4.35 9.52
CA ARG A 20 4.59 -5.75 9.40
C ARG A 20 4.22 -6.55 10.65
N LYS A 21 4.50 -6.04 11.84
CA LYS A 21 4.11 -6.69 13.12
C LYS A 21 2.60 -6.86 13.22
N ILE A 22 1.85 -5.82 12.82
CA ILE A 22 0.38 -5.88 12.81
C ILE A 22 -0.10 -6.98 11.85
N ALA A 23 0.49 -7.07 10.66
CA ALA A 23 0.14 -8.07 9.67
C ALA A 23 0.45 -9.50 10.15
N ASP A 24 1.63 -9.71 10.76
CA ASP A 24 2.02 -11.01 11.32
C ASP A 24 1.07 -11.43 12.47
N MET A 25 0.67 -10.48 13.30
CA MET A 25 -0.31 -10.72 14.36
C MET A 25 -1.70 -11.02 13.78
N ALA A 26 -2.15 -10.24 12.79
CA ALA A 26 -3.42 -10.48 12.11
C ALA A 26 -3.47 -11.88 11.50
N ALA A 27 -2.41 -12.29 10.82
CA ALA A 27 -2.29 -13.62 10.25
C ALA A 27 -2.40 -14.74 11.30
N ALA A 28 -1.77 -14.56 12.48
CA ALA A 28 -1.85 -15.51 13.58
C ALA A 28 -3.29 -15.71 14.12
N PHE A 29 -4.15 -14.69 13.97
CA PHE A 29 -5.55 -14.75 14.37
C PHE A 29 -6.52 -14.98 13.19
N GLY A 30 -6.01 -15.27 11.99
CA GLY A 30 -6.83 -15.47 10.79
C GLY A 30 -7.53 -14.22 10.30
N VAL A 31 -7.04 -13.04 10.69
CA VAL A 31 -7.55 -11.73 10.25
C VAL A 31 -6.81 -11.32 8.99
N ARG A 32 -7.56 -10.91 7.97
CA ARG A 32 -7.00 -10.48 6.70
C ARG A 32 -6.39 -9.09 6.81
N TYR A 33 -5.23 -8.91 6.19
CA TYR A 33 -4.58 -7.61 6.07
C TYR A 33 -4.85 -6.99 4.70
N ASN A 34 -5.50 -5.85 4.67
CA ASN A 34 -5.65 -4.99 3.50
C ASN A 34 -5.23 -3.58 3.92
N PRO A 35 -4.13 -3.01 3.43
CA PRO A 35 -3.70 -1.70 3.91
C PRO A 35 -4.71 -0.62 3.54
N HIS A 36 -4.94 0.32 4.46
CA HIS A 36 -5.51 1.61 4.12
C HIS A 36 -4.45 2.40 3.35
N VAL A 37 -4.81 3.00 2.23
CA VAL A 37 -3.88 3.78 1.41
C VAL A 37 -4.54 5.07 0.95
N TRP A 38 -4.23 6.15 1.63
CA TRP A 38 -4.64 7.49 1.26
C TRP A 38 -3.46 8.46 1.40
N GLY A 39 -3.28 9.38 0.44
CA GLY A 39 -2.19 10.35 0.48
C GLY A 39 -1.32 10.32 -0.79
N THR A 40 0.00 10.42 -0.61
CA THR A 40 0.94 10.56 -1.73
C THR A 40 1.34 9.22 -2.35
N GLY A 41 1.91 9.27 -3.55
CA GLY A 41 2.48 8.09 -4.22
C GLY A 41 3.61 7.42 -3.44
N ILE A 42 4.26 8.14 -2.52
CA ILE A 42 5.29 7.56 -1.64
C ILE A 42 4.64 6.58 -0.65
N GLY A 43 3.52 6.97 -0.03
CA GLY A 43 2.77 6.08 0.86
C GLY A 43 2.19 4.88 0.13
N LEU A 44 1.70 5.10 -1.10
CA LEU A 44 1.24 4.04 -1.99
C LEU A 44 2.36 3.03 -2.28
N ALA A 45 3.55 3.49 -2.68
CA ALA A 45 4.70 2.62 -2.93
C ALA A 45 5.13 1.86 -1.67
N ALA A 46 5.18 2.53 -0.51
CA ALA A 46 5.53 1.88 0.75
C ALA A 46 4.54 0.75 1.11
N SER A 47 3.25 0.99 0.95
CA SER A 47 2.23 -0.02 1.20
C SER A 47 2.30 -1.20 0.23
N LEU A 48 2.62 -0.95 -1.05
CA LEU A 48 2.87 -2.01 -2.05
C LEU A 48 4.09 -2.87 -1.69
N GLN A 49 5.18 -2.24 -1.25
CA GLN A 49 6.38 -2.98 -0.82
C GLN A 49 6.09 -3.84 0.42
N LEU A 50 5.28 -3.35 1.34
CA LEU A 50 4.85 -4.16 2.48
C LEU A 50 4.04 -5.37 2.01
N MET A 51 3.08 -5.18 1.10
CA MET A 51 2.26 -6.28 0.58
C MET A 51 3.11 -7.37 -0.10
N ALA A 52 4.23 -6.99 -0.74
CA ALA A 52 5.14 -7.93 -1.40
C ALA A 52 5.78 -8.95 -0.46
N VAL A 53 5.92 -8.62 0.82
CA VAL A 53 6.60 -9.46 1.83
C VAL A 53 5.64 -10.12 2.82
N LEU A 54 4.35 -9.86 2.70
CA LEU A 54 3.37 -10.53 3.52
C LEU A 54 3.06 -11.93 2.98
N PRO A 55 2.86 -12.93 3.86
CA PRO A 55 2.44 -14.23 3.42
C PRO A 55 1.06 -14.13 2.72
N PRO A 56 0.82 -14.92 1.68
CA PRO A 56 -0.49 -14.95 1.08
C PRO A 56 -1.51 -15.37 2.14
N HIS A 57 -2.60 -14.62 2.24
CA HIS A 57 -3.68 -15.03 3.10
C HIS A 57 -4.31 -16.31 2.50
N THR A 58 -4.32 -17.37 3.26
CA THR A 58 -4.98 -18.62 2.88
C THR A 58 -6.35 -18.66 3.53
N PRO A 59 -7.37 -18.07 2.90
CA PRO A 59 -8.69 -18.10 3.51
C PRO A 59 -9.36 -19.45 3.28
N PRO A 60 -10.19 -19.90 4.19
CA PRO A 60 -11.19 -20.88 3.83
C PRO A 60 -12.15 -20.23 2.81
N SER A 61 -12.09 -20.67 1.60
CA SER A 61 -13.14 -20.73 0.56
C SER A 61 -13.85 -19.49 0.00
N LEU A 62 -13.75 -18.26 0.52
CA LEU A 62 -14.65 -17.17 0.07
C LEU A 62 -13.97 -15.81 -0.24
N ALA A 63 -12.66 -15.70 -0.17
CA ALA A 63 -11.96 -14.48 -0.51
C ALA A 63 -11.08 -14.67 -1.75
N PRO A 64 -10.80 -13.62 -2.53
CA PRO A 64 -9.78 -13.72 -3.58
C PRO A 64 -8.49 -14.30 -3.01
N ALA A 65 -7.87 -15.22 -3.74
CA ALA A 65 -6.59 -15.81 -3.34
C ALA A 65 -5.46 -14.74 -3.34
N ASP A 66 -5.60 -13.75 -4.20
CA ASP A 66 -4.65 -12.65 -4.33
C ASP A 66 -4.84 -11.60 -3.24
N PRO A 67 -3.75 -10.95 -2.80
CA PRO A 67 -3.83 -9.82 -1.90
C PRO A 67 -4.70 -8.71 -2.50
N VAL A 68 -5.62 -8.17 -1.70
CA VAL A 68 -6.43 -7.01 -2.08
C VAL A 68 -5.75 -5.76 -1.56
N PHE A 69 -5.68 -4.75 -2.42
CA PHE A 69 -5.05 -3.48 -2.12
C PHE A 69 -6.06 -2.34 -2.35
N GLU A 70 -6.16 -1.42 -1.38
CA GLU A 70 -6.98 -0.22 -1.55
C GLU A 70 -6.29 0.75 -2.50
N PHE A 71 -6.96 1.05 -3.62
CA PHE A 71 -6.45 2.00 -4.61
C PHE A 71 -7.40 3.19 -4.71
N ASP A 72 -7.05 4.26 -4.00
CA ASP A 72 -7.85 5.47 -3.95
C ASP A 72 -7.90 6.18 -5.31
N ARG A 73 -9.11 6.47 -5.77
CA ARG A 73 -9.41 7.17 -7.04
C ARG A 73 -9.92 8.59 -6.83
N THR A 74 -9.93 9.08 -5.59
CA THR A 74 -10.33 10.47 -5.34
C THR A 74 -9.30 11.45 -5.91
N GLU A 75 -9.74 12.64 -6.23
CA GLU A 75 -8.85 13.70 -6.71
C GLU A 75 -7.85 14.07 -5.61
N HIS A 76 -6.56 13.95 -5.95
CA HIS A 76 -5.47 14.28 -5.03
C HIS A 76 -4.26 14.78 -5.85
N PRO A 77 -4.12 16.11 -6.02
CA PRO A 77 -3.19 16.70 -6.98
C PRO A 77 -1.73 16.27 -6.81
N ILE A 78 -1.28 16.09 -5.57
CA ILE A 78 0.12 15.73 -5.29
C ILE A 78 0.39 14.21 -5.41
N ARG A 79 -0.64 13.35 -5.33
CA ARG A 79 -0.45 11.88 -5.21
C ARG A 79 0.50 11.31 -6.24
N GLN A 80 0.19 11.50 -7.51
CA GLN A 80 0.98 10.96 -8.62
C GLN A 80 1.98 11.97 -9.18
N ALA A 81 1.70 13.27 -9.03
CA ALA A 81 2.50 14.33 -9.64
C ALA A 81 3.94 14.41 -9.11
N ILE A 82 4.21 13.91 -7.90
CA ILE A 82 5.56 13.88 -7.31
C ILE A 82 6.35 12.63 -7.70
N LEU A 83 5.77 11.71 -8.46
CA LEU A 83 6.47 10.54 -8.98
C LEU A 83 6.92 10.80 -10.41
N SER A 84 8.15 10.38 -10.77
CA SER A 84 8.63 10.42 -12.16
C SER A 84 7.77 9.53 -13.05
N GLU A 85 7.33 8.38 -12.52
CA GLU A 85 6.39 7.48 -13.16
C GLU A 85 5.20 7.22 -12.23
N PRO A 86 3.96 7.54 -12.63
CA PRO A 86 2.78 7.26 -11.83
C PRO A 86 2.57 5.76 -11.58
N ILE A 87 2.13 5.42 -10.37
CA ILE A 87 1.70 4.04 -10.06
C ILE A 87 0.22 3.93 -10.43
N GLU A 88 -0.08 3.10 -11.42
CA GLU A 88 -1.43 2.89 -11.91
C GLU A 88 -1.81 1.40 -11.95
N HIS A 89 -3.08 1.12 -11.90
CA HIS A 89 -3.59 -0.23 -12.07
C HIS A 89 -3.91 -0.53 -13.53
N ALA A 90 -3.65 -1.77 -13.95
CA ALA A 90 -4.09 -2.30 -15.23
C ALA A 90 -5.11 -3.43 -15.00
N ARG A 91 -6.35 -3.22 -15.40
CA ARG A 91 -7.43 -4.22 -15.25
C ARG A 91 -7.57 -4.74 -13.80
N GLY A 92 -7.50 -3.85 -12.83
CA GLY A 92 -7.63 -4.18 -11.42
C GLY A 92 -6.37 -4.74 -10.76
N VAL A 93 -5.25 -4.85 -11.48
CA VAL A 93 -3.97 -5.31 -10.95
C VAL A 93 -2.99 -4.16 -10.87
N ILE A 94 -2.29 -4.03 -9.75
CA ILE A 94 -1.23 -3.06 -9.52
C ILE A 94 0.10 -3.81 -9.51
N ARG A 95 1.07 -3.34 -10.28
CA ARG A 95 2.45 -3.82 -10.18
C ARG A 95 3.14 -3.20 -9.00
N ILE A 96 3.85 -4.02 -8.24
CA ILE A 96 4.76 -3.53 -7.22
C ILE A 96 6.00 -2.98 -7.94
N PRO A 97 6.42 -1.73 -7.65
CA PRO A 97 7.66 -1.20 -8.21
C PRO A 97 8.88 -2.03 -7.78
N ASP A 98 9.81 -2.31 -8.68
CA ASP A 98 10.93 -3.24 -8.47
C ASP A 98 12.32 -2.56 -8.44
N GLY A 99 12.37 -1.24 -8.48
CA GLY A 99 13.60 -0.47 -8.34
C GLY A 99 14.17 -0.43 -6.91
N PRO A 100 15.32 0.19 -6.69
CA PRO A 100 15.92 0.35 -5.35
C PRO A 100 15.00 1.07 -4.37
N GLY A 101 15.09 0.74 -3.09
CA GLY A 101 14.29 1.35 -2.04
C GLY A 101 12.80 1.02 -2.18
N LEU A 102 11.95 2.03 -2.36
CA LEU A 102 10.52 1.84 -2.62
C LEU A 102 10.21 1.54 -4.11
N GLY A 103 11.25 1.49 -4.95
CA GLY A 103 11.10 1.24 -6.38
C GLY A 103 10.56 2.42 -7.18
N ILE A 104 10.59 3.63 -6.62
CA ILE A 104 10.08 4.86 -7.23
C ILE A 104 11.15 5.94 -7.29
N GLU A 105 11.01 6.85 -8.22
CA GLU A 105 11.77 8.09 -8.29
C GLU A 105 10.88 9.30 -8.06
N ILE A 106 11.40 10.28 -7.32
CA ILE A 106 10.69 11.53 -7.02
C ILE A 106 11.01 12.59 -8.07
N ASP A 107 9.98 13.12 -8.71
CA ASP A 107 10.08 14.35 -9.49
C ASP A 107 10.25 15.54 -8.54
N ARG A 108 11.50 15.95 -8.34
CA ARG A 108 11.85 17.05 -7.44
C ARG A 108 11.31 18.40 -7.93
N ALA A 109 11.19 18.60 -9.24
CA ALA A 109 10.61 19.83 -9.78
C ALA A 109 9.09 19.88 -9.50
N ALA A 110 8.42 18.74 -9.61
CA ALA A 110 7.02 18.64 -9.19
C ALA A 110 6.86 18.89 -7.70
N LEU A 111 7.73 18.29 -6.86
CA LEU A 111 7.69 18.47 -5.41
C LEU A 111 7.82 19.95 -5.02
N GLU A 112 8.73 20.70 -5.65
CA GLU A 112 8.90 22.13 -5.39
C GLU A 112 7.65 22.97 -5.75
N ARG A 113 6.87 22.57 -6.76
CA ARG A 113 5.61 23.25 -7.08
C ARG A 113 4.55 23.16 -5.99
N PHE A 114 4.63 22.13 -5.14
CA PHE A 114 3.71 21.93 -4.02
C PHE A 114 4.27 22.39 -2.68
N ARG A 115 5.43 23.02 -2.69
CA ARG A 115 6.02 23.58 -1.48
C ARG A 115 5.24 24.83 -1.07
N ALA A 116 4.75 24.85 0.17
CA ALA A 116 4.09 26.00 0.79
C ALA A 116 5.10 27.06 1.23
#